data_44c514caa81d8adb9af1c55eae4ed5d5
#
_entry.id   44c514caa81d8adb9af1c55eae4ed5d5
#
_cell.length_a   1.000
_cell.length_b   1.000
_cell.length_c   1.000
_cell.angle_alpha   90.00
_cell.angle_beta   90.00
_cell.angle_gamma   90.00
#
_symmetry.space_group_name_H-M   'P 1'
#
loop_
_entity.id
_entity.type
_entity.pdbx_description
1 polymer ?
#
loop_
_entity_poly.entity_id
_entity_poly.type
_entity_poly.pdbx_seq_one_letter_code
_entity_poly.pdbx_strand_id
1 'polypeptide(L)'
;MKPTRLTECGNWVLDRFPVTKFWNDHMAHYYAPKNFNFWYFFGSLALLVLVNQIITGILLTMNYKPDAKLAFDSIEYIMRDVPWGWLVRYMHSTGASAFFIVIYLHMFRGIMYGSFKHPRELIWIFGMLLFVALMAEAFMGYLLPWGQMSYWGAQVIISLFSAIPVIGDDLSLWIRGDYVIADATLNRFFAFHVIAVPLVLVMLVFMHLVALHEVGSNNPDGIEIKESKDPWGHPVDGIPFHPYYTVKDIVGVGVFLLFFATVIFYMPEAGGYFLEHANFIPADPMKTPEHIAPVWYFTPFYSILRAIPDKFAGVIGMGGSIVVLFLLPWLDRCPVKSIRYRGGIFKKALLLFVISFIALGYLGTQPVTPIATILARLFTAIYFGFFLLMPIYTRWEKTKPVPRSLTKIHSLEEQFHTLEEQLPALLAEITAVKPLSAEIGHPAFKSSFFSRRPNTEGMINVIGRLAKKAKGSLD
;
A
#
# COMPACT_ATOMS: atom_id res chain seq x y z
N MET A 1 -19.73 42.83 -20.26
CA MET A 1 -18.46 43.24 -19.62
C MET A 1 -17.34 42.95 -20.60
N LYS A 2 -16.46 43.92 -20.90
CA LYS A 2 -15.26 43.65 -21.69
C LYS A 2 -14.34 42.74 -20.85
N PRO A 3 -13.74 41.68 -21.47
CA PRO A 3 -12.81 40.82 -20.74
C PRO A 3 -11.65 41.66 -20.19
N THR A 4 -11.22 41.35 -18.97
CA THR A 4 -10.04 42.01 -18.39
C THR A 4 -8.78 41.43 -19.07
N ARG A 5 -7.66 42.18 -19.10
CA ARG A 5 -6.38 41.69 -19.64
C ARG A 5 -5.95 40.34 -19.04
N LEU A 6 -6.30 40.09 -17.77
CA LEU A 6 -6.04 38.80 -17.11
C LEU A 6 -6.85 37.65 -17.70
N THR A 7 -8.14 37.90 -18.05
CA THR A 7 -8.98 36.90 -18.72
C THR A 7 -8.52 36.64 -20.16
N GLU A 8 -8.05 37.66 -20.87
CA GLU A 8 -7.50 37.51 -22.22
C GLU A 8 -6.19 36.69 -22.20
N CYS A 9 -5.29 36.97 -21.25
CA CYS A 9 -4.05 36.19 -21.06
C CYS A 9 -4.36 34.73 -20.63
N GLY A 10 -5.32 34.53 -19.73
CA GLY A 10 -5.77 33.19 -19.35
C GLY A 10 -6.31 32.39 -20.53
N ASN A 11 -7.19 32.98 -21.33
CA ASN A 11 -7.73 32.34 -22.54
C ASN A 11 -6.63 32.03 -23.56
N TRP A 12 -5.68 32.93 -23.77
CA TRP A 12 -4.54 32.73 -24.66
C TRP A 12 -3.70 31.51 -24.26
N VAL A 13 -3.48 31.27 -22.96
CA VAL A 13 -2.79 30.07 -22.44
C VAL A 13 -3.65 28.84 -22.67
N LEU A 14 -4.94 28.86 -22.30
CA LEU A 14 -5.84 27.73 -22.40
C LEU A 14 -6.07 27.26 -23.84
N ASP A 15 -6.05 28.19 -24.81
CA ASP A 15 -6.17 27.87 -26.22
C ASP A 15 -4.93 27.13 -26.77
N ARG A 16 -3.76 27.28 -26.16
CA ARG A 16 -2.47 26.75 -26.62
C ARG A 16 -1.97 25.59 -25.77
N PHE A 17 -2.35 25.55 -24.53
CA PHE A 17 -1.99 24.50 -23.59
C PHE A 17 -3.25 23.93 -22.94
N PRO A 18 -3.64 22.68 -23.24
CA PRO A 18 -4.96 22.12 -22.90
C PRO A 18 -5.07 21.72 -21.40
N VAL A 19 -4.72 22.64 -20.48
CA VAL A 19 -4.77 22.41 -19.02
C VAL A 19 -6.19 22.05 -18.58
N THR A 20 -7.20 22.80 -19.08
CA THR A 20 -8.60 22.55 -18.71
C THR A 20 -9.07 21.17 -19.19
N LYS A 21 -8.66 20.77 -20.41
CA LYS A 21 -9.00 19.44 -20.91
C LYS A 21 -8.34 18.36 -20.07
N PHE A 22 -7.04 18.50 -19.79
CA PHE A 22 -6.31 17.56 -18.92
C PHE A 22 -6.96 17.44 -17.53
N TRP A 23 -7.29 18.59 -16.92
CA TRP A 23 -7.99 18.62 -15.63
C TRP A 23 -9.34 17.93 -15.69
N ASN A 24 -10.14 18.21 -16.69
CA ASN A 24 -11.46 17.61 -16.84
C ASN A 24 -11.35 16.09 -17.03
N ASP A 25 -10.48 15.62 -17.91
CA ASP A 25 -10.37 14.20 -18.25
C ASP A 25 -9.80 13.35 -17.09
N HIS A 26 -8.91 13.92 -16.28
CA HIS A 26 -8.20 13.16 -15.25
C HIS A 26 -8.63 13.46 -13.80
N MET A 27 -9.32 14.58 -13.56
CA MET A 27 -9.73 14.98 -12.21
C MET A 27 -11.24 15.20 -12.11
N ALA A 28 -11.82 16.13 -12.87
CA ALA A 28 -13.21 16.53 -12.71
C ALA A 28 -14.19 15.46 -13.21
N HIS A 29 -13.89 14.81 -14.34
CA HIS A 29 -14.73 13.77 -14.93
C HIS A 29 -14.22 12.35 -14.65
N TYR A 30 -13.18 12.19 -13.81
CA TYR A 30 -12.77 10.89 -13.33
C TYR A 30 -13.67 10.45 -12.17
N TYR A 31 -14.38 9.34 -12.37
CA TYR A 31 -15.24 8.74 -11.36
C TYR A 31 -14.50 7.66 -10.59
N ALA A 32 -14.47 7.80 -9.28
CA ALA A 32 -13.90 6.83 -8.37
C ALA A 32 -15.00 6.08 -7.59
N PRO A 33 -14.76 4.84 -7.14
CA PRO A 33 -15.70 4.12 -6.29
C PRO A 33 -16.08 4.91 -5.03
N LYS A 34 -17.38 5.00 -4.73
CA LYS A 34 -17.88 5.81 -3.61
C LYS A 34 -17.56 5.28 -2.22
N ASN A 35 -17.05 4.04 -2.10
CA ASN A 35 -16.76 3.34 -0.85
C ASN A 35 -15.28 3.30 -0.47
N PHE A 36 -14.44 4.20 -0.98
CA PHE A 36 -13.03 4.27 -0.56
C PHE A 36 -12.92 4.54 0.94
N ASN A 37 -12.09 3.74 1.58
CA ASN A 37 -11.76 3.86 2.99
C ASN A 37 -10.30 4.35 3.18
N PHE A 38 -9.85 4.40 4.44
CA PHE A 38 -8.51 4.82 4.84
C PHE A 38 -7.36 4.19 4.02
N TRP A 39 -7.47 2.92 3.62
CA TRP A 39 -6.41 2.24 2.86
C TRP A 39 -6.13 2.84 1.48
N TYR A 40 -7.00 3.69 0.96
CA TYR A 40 -6.84 4.31 -0.35
C TYR A 40 -6.00 5.58 -0.33
N PHE A 41 -5.70 6.16 0.84
CA PHE A 41 -4.79 7.30 0.98
C PHE A 41 -3.34 6.97 0.62
N PHE A 42 -2.89 5.73 0.77
CA PHE A 42 -1.48 5.37 0.58
C PHE A 42 -0.97 5.55 -0.86
N GLY A 43 -1.84 5.64 -1.86
CA GLY A 43 -1.44 5.98 -3.23
C GLY A 43 -1.08 7.45 -3.38
N SER A 44 -1.94 8.36 -2.93
CA SER A 44 -1.67 9.82 -2.95
C SER A 44 -0.53 10.21 -2.01
N LEU A 45 -0.41 9.55 -0.86
CA LEU A 45 0.72 9.76 0.06
C LEU A 45 2.06 9.29 -0.55
N ALA A 46 2.09 8.21 -1.33
CA ALA A 46 3.29 7.78 -2.03
C ALA A 46 3.77 8.84 -3.03
N LEU A 47 2.84 9.46 -3.77
CA LEU A 47 3.16 10.57 -4.67
C LEU A 47 3.66 11.80 -3.91
N LEU A 48 3.05 12.15 -2.79
CA LEU A 48 3.50 13.25 -1.92
C LEU A 48 4.95 13.02 -1.46
N VAL A 49 5.25 11.81 -0.98
CA VAL A 49 6.61 11.49 -0.50
C VAL A 49 7.61 11.47 -1.65
N LEU A 50 7.24 10.99 -2.84
CA LEU A 50 8.11 11.08 -4.02
C LEU A 50 8.48 12.54 -4.33
N VAL A 51 7.50 13.44 -4.33
CA VAL A 51 7.74 14.88 -4.54
C VAL A 51 8.66 15.45 -3.45
N ASN A 52 8.44 15.09 -2.18
CA ASN A 52 9.34 15.45 -1.08
C ASN A 52 10.77 14.99 -1.35
N GLN A 53 10.97 13.72 -1.75
CA GLN A 53 12.29 13.16 -2.00
C GLN A 53 13.01 13.88 -3.15
N ILE A 54 12.30 14.17 -4.24
CA ILE A 54 12.88 14.90 -5.38
C ILE A 54 13.30 16.32 -4.95
N ILE A 55 12.42 17.07 -4.30
CA ILE A 55 12.71 18.46 -3.88
C ILE A 55 13.87 18.49 -2.89
N THR A 56 13.79 17.70 -1.83
CA THR A 56 14.84 17.67 -0.80
C THR A 56 16.16 17.12 -1.36
N GLY A 57 16.11 16.13 -2.26
CA GLY A 57 17.28 15.60 -2.94
C GLY A 57 18.00 16.66 -3.78
N ILE A 58 17.27 17.44 -4.59
CA ILE A 58 17.83 18.54 -5.37
C ILE A 58 18.50 19.58 -4.44
N LEU A 59 17.84 19.96 -3.35
CA LEU A 59 18.40 20.91 -2.39
C LEU A 59 19.69 20.38 -1.71
N LEU A 60 19.73 19.09 -1.40
CA LEU A 60 20.94 18.46 -0.83
C LEU A 60 22.11 18.46 -1.82
N THR A 61 21.87 18.21 -3.11
CA THR A 61 22.95 18.18 -4.12
C THR A 61 23.66 19.51 -4.31
N MET A 62 23.03 20.63 -3.91
CA MET A 62 23.66 21.95 -4.00
C MET A 62 24.92 22.07 -3.13
N ASN A 63 24.99 21.30 -2.04
CA ASN A 63 26.10 21.36 -1.08
C ASN A 63 26.85 20.03 -0.93
N TYR A 64 26.27 18.93 -1.36
CA TYR A 64 26.89 17.60 -1.28
C TYR A 64 28.06 17.45 -2.25
N LYS A 65 29.12 16.76 -1.83
CA LYS A 65 30.31 16.49 -2.64
C LYS A 65 30.46 14.95 -2.83
N PRO A 66 30.25 14.43 -4.05
CA PRO A 66 30.38 13.00 -4.34
C PRO A 66 31.88 12.59 -4.50
N ASP A 67 32.66 12.80 -3.46
CA ASP A 67 34.09 12.49 -3.38
C ASP A 67 34.34 11.73 -2.07
N ALA A 68 35.07 10.63 -2.13
CA ALA A 68 35.26 9.74 -0.98
C ALA A 68 35.98 10.42 0.22
N LYS A 69 36.68 11.52 0.01
CA LYS A 69 37.32 12.30 1.07
C LYS A 69 36.43 13.43 1.62
N LEU A 70 35.44 13.88 0.83
CA LEU A 70 34.65 15.07 1.14
C LEU A 70 33.17 14.74 1.42
N ALA A 71 32.69 13.55 1.06
CA ALA A 71 31.26 13.22 1.13
C ALA A 71 30.72 13.33 2.55
N PHE A 72 31.39 12.70 3.53
CA PHE A 72 30.97 12.74 4.92
C PHE A 72 30.99 14.18 5.48
N ASP A 73 32.09 14.91 5.25
CA ASP A 73 32.26 16.29 5.71
C ASP A 73 31.23 17.23 5.06
N SER A 74 30.84 16.98 3.81
CA SER A 74 29.79 17.75 3.13
C SER A 74 28.40 17.55 3.76
N ILE A 75 28.11 16.35 4.28
CA ILE A 75 26.88 16.12 5.05
C ILE A 75 26.94 16.84 6.40
N GLU A 76 28.08 16.80 7.10
CA GLU A 76 28.26 17.55 8.35
C GLU A 76 28.11 19.07 8.10
N TYR A 77 28.68 19.59 7.01
CA TYR A 77 28.49 20.98 6.60
C TYR A 77 27.00 21.32 6.35
N ILE A 78 26.29 20.47 5.63
CA ILE A 78 24.84 20.64 5.41
C ILE A 78 24.09 20.68 6.74
N MET A 79 24.43 19.78 7.67
CA MET A 79 23.73 19.67 8.96
C MET A 79 23.99 20.84 9.90
N ARG A 80 25.18 21.47 9.84
CA ARG A 80 25.64 22.42 10.85
C ARG A 80 25.69 23.88 10.35
N ASP A 81 26.13 24.08 9.11
CA ASP A 81 26.48 25.42 8.61
C ASP A 81 25.47 25.94 7.58
N VAL A 82 24.81 25.06 6.81
CA VAL A 82 23.82 25.47 5.82
C VAL A 82 22.51 25.86 6.53
N PRO A 83 21.98 27.09 6.33
CA PRO A 83 20.70 27.49 6.90
C PRO A 83 19.58 26.51 6.53
N TRP A 84 18.89 25.93 7.52
CA TRP A 84 17.86 24.90 7.35
C TRP A 84 18.34 23.57 6.74
N GLY A 85 19.65 23.39 6.57
CA GLY A 85 20.22 22.18 5.97
C GLY A 85 19.87 20.93 6.75
N TRP A 86 19.90 20.98 8.09
CA TRP A 86 19.44 19.90 8.96
C TRP A 86 18.00 19.49 8.69
N LEU A 87 17.10 20.45 8.46
CA LEU A 87 15.70 20.17 8.17
C LEU A 87 15.54 19.44 6.83
N VAL A 88 16.18 19.95 5.78
CA VAL A 88 16.17 19.32 4.45
C VAL A 88 16.74 17.90 4.52
N ARG A 89 17.86 17.72 5.25
CA ARG A 89 18.47 16.39 5.44
C ARG A 89 17.55 15.43 6.16
N TYR A 90 16.90 15.85 7.24
CA TYR A 90 15.95 15.00 7.95
C TYR A 90 14.66 14.76 7.16
N MET A 91 14.16 15.72 6.41
CA MET A 91 13.03 15.50 5.48
C MET A 91 13.37 14.44 4.44
N HIS A 92 14.60 14.40 3.96
CA HIS A 92 15.04 13.40 2.97
C HIS A 92 15.22 12.02 3.59
N SER A 93 15.94 11.88 4.69
CA SER A 93 16.19 10.59 5.35
C SER A 93 14.94 9.98 5.98
N THR A 94 14.15 10.78 6.72
CA THR A 94 12.86 10.35 7.26
C THR A 94 11.87 10.07 6.12
N GLY A 95 11.95 10.86 5.05
CA GLY A 95 11.15 10.66 3.85
C GLY A 95 11.42 9.31 3.17
N ALA A 96 12.65 8.81 3.14
CA ALA A 96 12.94 7.47 2.65
C ALA A 96 12.23 6.39 3.48
N SER A 97 12.30 6.47 4.81
CA SER A 97 11.55 5.55 5.70
C SER A 97 10.03 5.68 5.53
N ALA A 98 9.51 6.91 5.46
CA ALA A 98 8.09 7.15 5.22
C ALA A 98 7.63 6.58 3.88
N PHE A 99 8.47 6.64 2.84
CA PHE A 99 8.16 6.09 1.53
C PHE A 99 7.94 4.57 1.61
N PHE A 100 8.85 3.83 2.25
CA PHE A 100 8.68 2.39 2.41
C PHE A 100 7.48 2.02 3.30
N ILE A 101 7.19 2.76 4.37
CA ILE A 101 5.97 2.56 5.17
C ILE A 101 4.74 2.69 4.28
N VAL A 102 4.65 3.78 3.53
CA VAL A 102 3.51 4.07 2.65
C VAL A 102 3.37 3.01 1.56
N ILE A 103 4.47 2.61 0.91
CA ILE A 103 4.45 1.59 -0.16
C ILE A 103 4.08 0.21 0.38
N TYR A 104 4.59 -0.22 1.53
CA TYR A 104 4.19 -1.49 2.14
C TYR A 104 2.70 -1.53 2.47
N LEU A 105 2.16 -0.44 3.01
CA LEU A 105 0.72 -0.34 3.28
C LEU A 105 -0.11 -0.27 1.99
N HIS A 106 0.40 0.40 0.95
CA HIS A 106 -0.21 0.43 -0.38
C HIS A 106 -0.26 -0.96 -1.03
N MET A 107 0.83 -1.72 -0.98
CA MET A 107 0.90 -3.09 -1.47
C MET A 107 0.00 -4.03 -0.65
N PHE A 108 0.01 -3.89 0.67
CA PHE A 108 -0.86 -4.66 1.57
C PHE A 108 -2.34 -4.44 1.25
N ARG A 109 -2.76 -3.18 1.02
CA ARG A 109 -4.10 -2.86 0.54
C ARG A 109 -4.41 -3.59 -0.78
N GLY A 110 -3.45 -3.61 -1.70
CA GLY A 110 -3.55 -4.33 -2.97
C GLY A 110 -3.81 -5.82 -2.77
N ILE A 111 -3.09 -6.46 -1.84
CA ILE A 111 -3.26 -7.89 -1.50
C ILE A 111 -4.61 -8.12 -0.81
N MET A 112 -4.97 -7.28 0.14
CA MET A 112 -6.18 -7.40 0.96
C MET A 112 -7.47 -7.30 0.11
N TYR A 113 -7.50 -6.36 -0.83
CA TYR A 113 -8.69 -6.15 -1.67
C TYR A 113 -8.59 -6.77 -3.07
N GLY A 114 -7.51 -7.50 -3.37
CA GLY A 114 -7.33 -8.14 -4.67
C GLY A 114 -7.14 -7.15 -5.82
N SER A 115 -6.47 -6.01 -5.57
CA SER A 115 -6.24 -4.97 -6.58
C SER A 115 -5.21 -5.38 -7.66
N PHE A 116 -4.68 -6.58 -7.59
CA PHE A 116 -3.79 -7.20 -8.59
C PHE A 116 -4.53 -8.13 -9.56
N LYS A 117 -5.82 -8.42 -9.30
CA LYS A 117 -6.63 -9.32 -10.12
C LYS A 117 -7.18 -8.61 -11.36
N HIS A 118 -7.57 -9.40 -12.33
CA HIS A 118 -8.17 -8.92 -13.58
C HIS A 118 -9.21 -7.79 -13.34
N PRO A 119 -9.12 -6.68 -14.09
CA PRO A 119 -8.22 -6.35 -15.20
C PRO A 119 -7.00 -5.50 -14.76
N ARG A 120 -6.50 -5.62 -13.53
CA ARG A 120 -5.48 -4.74 -12.90
C ARG A 120 -4.10 -5.39 -12.77
N GLU A 121 -3.84 -6.47 -13.49
CA GLU A 121 -2.56 -7.19 -13.46
C GLU A 121 -1.40 -6.27 -13.86
N LEU A 122 -1.58 -5.48 -14.91
CA LEU A 122 -0.55 -4.58 -15.41
C LEU A 122 -0.27 -3.43 -14.41
N ILE A 123 -1.29 -2.93 -13.72
CA ILE A 123 -1.11 -1.94 -12.63
C ILE A 123 -0.22 -2.52 -11.54
N TRP A 124 -0.47 -3.78 -11.15
CA TRP A 124 0.34 -4.48 -10.16
C TRP A 124 1.79 -4.63 -10.62
N ILE A 125 2.01 -5.05 -11.86
CA ILE A 125 3.36 -5.21 -12.43
C ILE A 125 4.12 -3.88 -12.45
N PHE A 126 3.52 -2.78 -12.89
CA PHE A 126 4.14 -1.46 -12.80
C PHE A 126 4.44 -1.07 -11.36
N GLY A 127 3.52 -1.37 -10.42
CA GLY A 127 3.75 -1.16 -8.98
C GLY A 127 4.95 -1.96 -8.46
N MET A 128 5.13 -3.20 -8.90
CA MET A 128 6.28 -4.03 -8.52
C MET A 128 7.59 -3.53 -9.14
N LEU A 129 7.57 -3.05 -10.38
CA LEU A 129 8.73 -2.40 -11.00
C LEU A 129 9.11 -1.12 -10.25
N LEU A 130 8.12 -0.31 -9.85
CA LEU A 130 8.33 0.84 -8.97
C LEU A 130 8.96 0.46 -7.63
N PHE A 131 8.49 -0.63 -7.01
CA PHE A 131 9.04 -1.12 -5.75
C PHE A 131 10.51 -1.52 -5.88
N VAL A 132 10.88 -2.26 -6.94
CA VAL A 132 12.27 -2.65 -7.19
C VAL A 132 13.14 -1.42 -7.51
N ALA A 133 12.64 -0.49 -8.32
CA ALA A 133 13.36 0.75 -8.61
C ALA A 133 13.55 1.60 -7.33
N LEU A 134 12.54 1.66 -6.45
CA LEU A 134 12.64 2.34 -5.15
C LEU A 134 13.65 1.66 -4.22
N MET A 135 13.74 0.32 -4.22
CA MET A 135 14.78 -0.38 -3.46
C MET A 135 16.19 -0.03 -3.97
N ALA A 136 16.38 0.03 -5.29
CA ALA A 136 17.65 0.44 -5.89
C ALA A 136 17.97 1.90 -5.55
N GLU A 137 17.01 2.79 -5.67
CA GLU A 137 17.11 4.21 -5.31
C GLU A 137 17.56 4.41 -3.87
N ALA A 138 16.90 3.75 -2.93
CA ALA A 138 17.20 3.85 -1.51
C ALA A 138 18.59 3.25 -1.18
N PHE A 139 18.94 2.13 -1.79
CA PHE A 139 20.26 1.53 -1.60
C PHE A 139 21.39 2.45 -2.07
N MET A 140 21.25 3.02 -3.27
CA MET A 140 22.25 3.95 -3.82
C MET A 140 22.33 5.23 -3.00
N GLY A 141 21.19 5.78 -2.54
CA GLY A 141 21.14 6.96 -1.69
C GLY A 141 21.75 6.74 -0.30
N TYR A 142 21.61 5.54 0.25
CA TYR A 142 22.15 5.21 1.56
C TYR A 142 23.68 5.19 1.60
N LEU A 143 24.36 4.91 0.49
CA LEU A 143 25.82 4.99 0.39
C LEU A 143 26.33 6.42 0.49
N LEU A 144 25.58 7.42 0.00
CA LEU A 144 26.06 8.78 -0.22
C LEU A 144 26.58 9.49 1.04
N PRO A 145 26.01 9.31 2.25
CA PRO A 145 26.55 9.92 3.46
C PRO A 145 27.98 9.48 3.81
N TRP A 146 28.45 8.38 3.23
CA TRP A 146 29.81 7.85 3.43
C TRP A 146 30.16 7.61 4.89
N GLY A 147 29.13 7.23 5.68
CA GLY A 147 29.29 6.80 7.05
C GLY A 147 29.69 5.33 7.14
N GLN A 148 30.03 4.88 8.34
CA GLN A 148 30.54 3.53 8.58
C GLN A 148 29.55 2.44 8.14
N MET A 149 28.24 2.60 8.43
CA MET A 149 27.23 1.62 8.01
C MET A 149 26.89 1.75 6.51
N SER A 150 26.91 2.97 5.96
CA SER A 150 26.74 3.21 4.51
C SER A 150 27.75 2.45 3.69
N TYR A 151 29.02 2.54 4.04
CA TYR A 151 30.15 1.88 3.37
C TYR A 151 30.05 0.36 3.49
N TRP A 152 29.96 -0.15 4.73
CA TRP A 152 29.96 -1.59 4.97
C TRP A 152 28.67 -2.27 4.53
N GLY A 153 27.53 -1.59 4.61
CA GLY A 153 26.27 -2.06 4.06
C GLY A 153 26.34 -2.23 2.53
N ALA A 154 26.93 -1.25 1.83
CA ALA A 154 27.17 -1.37 0.39
C ALA A 154 28.14 -2.49 0.05
N GLN A 155 29.22 -2.66 0.82
CA GLN A 155 30.17 -3.75 0.65
C GLN A 155 29.49 -5.13 0.73
N VAL A 156 28.61 -5.33 1.72
CA VAL A 156 27.83 -6.56 1.86
C VAL A 156 26.92 -6.76 0.65
N ILE A 157 26.09 -5.78 0.32
CA ILE A 157 25.08 -5.92 -0.76
C ILE A 157 25.74 -6.16 -2.11
N ILE A 158 26.79 -5.41 -2.47
CA ILE A 158 27.49 -5.61 -3.75
C ILE A 158 28.19 -6.98 -3.79
N SER A 159 28.72 -7.45 -2.65
CA SER A 159 29.32 -8.78 -2.57
C SER A 159 28.33 -9.93 -2.81
N LEU A 160 27.01 -9.69 -2.70
CA LEU A 160 26.03 -10.72 -3.02
C LEU A 160 25.96 -11.03 -4.52
N PHE A 161 26.23 -10.04 -5.36
CA PHE A 161 26.29 -10.25 -6.81
C PHE A 161 27.41 -11.22 -7.21
N SER A 162 28.53 -11.23 -6.48
CA SER A 162 29.63 -12.20 -6.74
C SER A 162 29.22 -13.66 -6.50
N ALA A 163 28.11 -13.92 -5.83
CA ALA A 163 27.59 -15.28 -5.68
C ALA A 163 26.94 -15.84 -6.95
N ILE A 164 26.66 -14.99 -7.94
CA ILE A 164 26.05 -15.43 -9.22
C ILE A 164 27.10 -16.20 -10.02
N PRO A 165 26.82 -17.44 -10.41
CA PRO A 165 27.79 -18.24 -11.17
C PRO A 165 28.16 -17.58 -12.50
N VAL A 166 29.40 -17.73 -12.90
CA VAL A 166 30.00 -17.31 -14.18
C VAL A 166 30.23 -15.79 -14.30
N ILE A 167 29.23 -14.96 -14.00
CA ILE A 167 29.28 -13.50 -14.24
C ILE A 167 29.42 -12.68 -12.95
N GLY A 168 29.29 -13.30 -11.78
CA GLY A 168 29.11 -12.60 -10.51
C GLY A 168 30.28 -11.69 -10.13
N ASP A 169 31.52 -12.16 -10.30
CA ASP A 169 32.69 -11.37 -9.96
C ASP A 169 32.85 -10.16 -10.89
N ASP A 170 32.67 -10.36 -12.20
CA ASP A 170 32.74 -9.28 -13.19
C ASP A 170 31.58 -8.26 -12.95
N LEU A 171 30.41 -8.74 -12.62
CA LEU A 171 29.25 -7.88 -12.28
C LEU A 171 29.51 -7.06 -11.02
N SER A 172 30.07 -7.68 -9.98
CA SER A 172 30.44 -6.99 -8.74
C SER A 172 31.49 -5.93 -8.96
N LEU A 173 32.52 -6.23 -9.78
CA LEU A 173 33.58 -5.31 -10.18
C LEU A 173 32.96 -4.12 -11.00
N TRP A 174 32.10 -4.45 -11.93
CA TRP A 174 31.42 -3.42 -12.74
C TRP A 174 30.52 -2.50 -11.89
N ILE A 175 29.76 -3.03 -10.92
CA ILE A 175 28.93 -2.22 -10.00
C ILE A 175 29.80 -1.31 -9.13
N ARG A 176 30.88 -1.82 -8.55
CA ARG A 176 31.80 -1.01 -7.74
C ARG A 176 32.56 0.02 -8.57
N GLY A 177 32.97 -0.36 -9.78
CA GLY A 177 33.88 0.42 -10.60
C GLY A 177 35.34 0.40 -10.19
N ASP A 178 35.66 -0.40 -9.15
CA ASP A 178 36.97 -0.63 -8.59
C ASP A 178 36.96 -2.00 -7.89
N TYR A 179 38.13 -2.47 -7.45
CA TYR A 179 38.28 -3.72 -6.69
C TYR A 179 37.66 -3.64 -5.28
N VAL A 180 37.58 -2.44 -4.72
CA VAL A 180 36.95 -2.13 -3.43
C VAL A 180 35.86 -1.04 -3.59
N ILE A 181 35.07 -0.83 -2.56
CA ILE A 181 34.19 0.35 -2.49
C ILE A 181 35.10 1.58 -2.33
N ALA A 182 35.06 2.46 -3.32
CA ALA A 182 35.91 3.63 -3.41
C ALA A 182 35.19 4.81 -4.08
N ASP A 183 35.95 5.83 -4.45
CA ASP A 183 35.44 7.03 -5.11
C ASP A 183 34.65 6.73 -6.38
N ALA A 184 35.11 5.76 -7.20
CA ALA A 184 34.40 5.33 -8.40
C ALA A 184 33.01 4.77 -8.08
N THR A 185 32.85 4.02 -6.97
CA THR A 185 31.54 3.51 -6.51
C THR A 185 30.63 4.66 -6.10
N LEU A 186 31.17 5.59 -5.32
CA LEU A 186 30.41 6.74 -4.82
C LEU A 186 29.90 7.61 -5.97
N ASN A 187 30.72 7.94 -6.95
CA ASN A 187 30.33 8.69 -8.13
C ASN A 187 29.25 8.03 -8.97
N ARG A 188 29.37 6.70 -9.19
CA ARG A 188 28.35 5.93 -9.91
C ARG A 188 27.01 5.94 -9.18
N PHE A 189 27.02 5.69 -7.88
CA PHE A 189 25.82 5.66 -7.07
C PHE A 189 25.17 7.04 -6.97
N PHE A 190 25.98 8.10 -6.88
CA PHE A 190 25.47 9.46 -6.94
C PHE A 190 24.78 9.74 -8.27
N ALA A 191 25.38 9.41 -9.41
CA ALA A 191 24.77 9.63 -10.72
C ALA A 191 23.45 8.84 -10.90
N PHE A 192 23.41 7.59 -10.45
CA PHE A 192 22.20 6.78 -10.49
C PHE A 192 21.12 7.32 -9.55
N HIS A 193 21.45 7.65 -8.32
CA HIS A 193 20.50 8.13 -7.31
C HIS A 193 19.96 9.52 -7.63
N VAL A 194 20.75 10.42 -8.19
CA VAL A 194 20.30 11.80 -8.42
C VAL A 194 19.60 11.97 -9.77
N ILE A 195 19.92 11.13 -10.77
CA ILE A 195 19.42 11.31 -12.14
C ILE A 195 18.71 10.06 -12.65
N ALA A 196 19.43 8.94 -12.80
CA ALA A 196 18.93 7.83 -13.61
C ALA A 196 17.72 7.14 -12.98
N VAL A 197 17.80 6.75 -11.70
CA VAL A 197 16.71 6.02 -11.04
C VAL A 197 15.51 6.92 -10.75
N PRO A 198 15.65 8.19 -10.31
CA PRO A 198 14.51 9.12 -10.23
C PRO A 198 13.76 9.31 -11.54
N LEU A 199 14.45 9.41 -12.67
CA LEU A 199 13.78 9.48 -13.98
C LEU A 199 13.00 8.20 -14.30
N VAL A 200 13.57 7.03 -14.01
CA VAL A 200 12.87 5.75 -14.15
C VAL A 200 11.65 5.68 -13.23
N LEU A 201 11.77 6.11 -11.97
CA LEU A 201 10.65 6.15 -11.02
C LEU A 201 9.51 7.05 -11.53
N VAL A 202 9.82 8.28 -11.97
CA VAL A 202 8.80 9.20 -12.50
C VAL A 202 8.11 8.62 -13.74
N MET A 203 8.88 8.01 -14.66
CA MET A 203 8.32 7.34 -15.84
C MET A 203 7.40 6.18 -15.44
N LEU A 204 7.83 5.34 -14.53
CA LEU A 204 7.03 4.20 -14.05
C LEU A 204 5.77 4.64 -13.29
N VAL A 205 5.83 5.74 -12.50
CA VAL A 205 4.66 6.35 -11.86
C VAL A 205 3.66 6.81 -12.92
N PHE A 206 4.13 7.48 -13.97
CA PHE A 206 3.27 7.89 -15.07
C PHE A 206 2.57 6.68 -15.72
N MET A 207 3.31 5.63 -16.05
CA MET A 207 2.74 4.40 -16.63
C MET A 207 1.75 3.71 -15.67
N HIS A 208 2.06 3.67 -14.37
CA HIS A 208 1.18 3.11 -13.35
C HIS A 208 -0.15 3.87 -13.24
N LEU A 209 -0.10 5.21 -13.28
CA LEU A 209 -1.29 6.06 -13.24
C LEU A 209 -2.11 5.97 -14.53
N VAL A 210 -1.47 5.93 -15.70
CA VAL A 210 -2.16 5.73 -16.98
C VAL A 210 -2.91 4.40 -16.97
N ALA A 211 -2.25 3.31 -16.57
CA ALA A 211 -2.90 2.00 -16.46
C ALA A 211 -4.05 2.02 -15.44
N LEU A 212 -3.90 2.75 -14.32
CA LEU A 212 -4.96 2.90 -13.33
C LEU A 212 -6.18 3.64 -13.88
N HIS A 213 -5.98 4.70 -14.64
CA HIS A 213 -7.08 5.49 -15.23
C HIS A 213 -7.81 4.70 -16.31
N GLU A 214 -7.09 3.88 -17.08
CA GLU A 214 -7.67 3.03 -18.14
C GLU A 214 -8.67 2.03 -17.56
N VAL A 215 -8.26 1.23 -16.57
CA VAL A 215 -9.13 0.19 -16.00
C VAL A 215 -9.95 0.65 -14.80
N GLY A 216 -9.58 1.75 -14.16
CA GLY A 216 -10.22 2.29 -12.96
C GLY A 216 -9.74 1.63 -11.65
N SER A 217 -9.91 2.36 -10.56
CA SER A 217 -9.53 1.88 -9.21
C SER A 217 -10.41 0.72 -8.75
N ASN A 218 -9.80 -0.24 -8.08
CA ASN A 218 -10.53 -1.24 -7.30
C ASN A 218 -11.12 -0.59 -6.03
N ASN A 219 -11.98 -1.29 -5.32
CA ASN A 219 -12.63 -0.81 -4.10
C ASN A 219 -12.70 -1.90 -3.01
N PRO A 220 -13.07 -1.55 -1.76
CA PRO A 220 -13.13 -2.51 -0.66
C PRO A 220 -14.06 -3.69 -0.88
N ASP A 221 -15.05 -3.58 -1.76
CA ASP A 221 -15.98 -4.68 -2.07
C ASP A 221 -15.60 -5.45 -3.33
N GLY A 222 -14.66 -4.93 -4.12
CA GLY A 222 -14.17 -5.59 -5.35
C GLY A 222 -15.16 -5.50 -6.52
N ILE A 223 -16.05 -4.51 -6.51
CA ILE A 223 -17.06 -4.29 -7.54
C ILE A 223 -16.47 -3.48 -8.69
N GLU A 224 -16.77 -3.86 -9.93
CA GLU A 224 -16.36 -3.12 -11.12
C GLU A 224 -17.36 -2.01 -11.43
N ILE A 225 -17.07 -0.77 -10.98
CA ILE A 225 -17.99 0.37 -11.11
C ILE A 225 -18.24 0.78 -12.56
N LYS A 226 -17.32 0.46 -13.49
CA LYS A 226 -17.46 0.80 -14.92
C LYS A 226 -18.49 -0.07 -15.65
N GLU A 227 -18.89 -1.22 -15.08
CA GLU A 227 -19.85 -2.15 -15.70
C GLU A 227 -21.29 -1.66 -15.60
N SER A 228 -21.63 -0.89 -14.55
CA SER A 228 -22.98 -0.37 -14.33
C SER A 228 -23.00 1.14 -14.47
N LYS A 229 -23.69 1.64 -15.50
CA LYS A 229 -23.79 3.07 -15.82
C LYS A 229 -25.22 3.54 -15.76
N ASP A 230 -25.41 4.81 -15.39
CA ASP A 230 -26.67 5.53 -15.47
C ASP A 230 -26.99 5.92 -16.94
N PRO A 231 -28.20 6.48 -17.21
CA PRO A 231 -28.57 6.92 -18.56
C PRO A 231 -27.65 8.00 -19.16
N TRP A 232 -26.88 8.70 -18.33
CA TRP A 232 -25.93 9.74 -18.78
C TRP A 232 -24.52 9.19 -19.00
N GLY A 233 -24.31 7.88 -18.76
CA GLY A 233 -23.03 7.22 -18.96
C GLY A 233 -22.09 7.25 -17.75
N HIS A 234 -22.54 7.77 -16.60
CA HIS A 234 -21.73 7.80 -15.38
C HIS A 234 -21.84 6.48 -14.60
N PRO A 235 -20.78 6.02 -13.94
CA PRO A 235 -20.85 4.84 -13.08
C PRO A 235 -21.82 5.03 -11.91
N VAL A 236 -22.80 4.15 -11.78
CA VAL A 236 -23.81 4.20 -10.70
C VAL A 236 -23.18 4.13 -9.31
N ASP A 237 -22.10 3.34 -9.17
CA ASP A 237 -21.35 3.17 -7.93
C ASP A 237 -20.12 4.07 -7.81
N GLY A 238 -20.02 5.08 -8.70
CA GLY A 238 -18.96 6.06 -8.73
C GLY A 238 -19.41 7.43 -8.23
N ILE A 239 -18.45 8.22 -7.75
CA ILE A 239 -18.58 9.66 -7.53
C ILE A 239 -17.45 10.38 -8.22
N PRO A 240 -17.61 11.65 -8.63
CA PRO A 240 -16.51 12.44 -9.17
C PRO A 240 -15.33 12.47 -8.20
N PHE A 241 -14.12 12.29 -8.71
CA PHE A 241 -12.93 12.34 -7.86
C PHE A 241 -12.78 13.75 -7.24
N HIS A 242 -12.90 14.78 -8.04
CA HIS A 242 -12.97 16.16 -7.58
C HIS A 242 -14.44 16.61 -7.45
N PRO A 243 -14.88 17.22 -6.32
CA PRO A 243 -14.07 17.58 -5.14
C PRO A 243 -13.97 16.50 -4.05
N TYR A 244 -14.74 15.41 -4.13
CA TYR A 244 -14.96 14.51 -3.00
C TYR A 244 -13.66 13.85 -2.50
N TYR A 245 -12.94 13.15 -3.36
CA TYR A 245 -11.69 12.50 -2.95
C TYR A 245 -10.51 13.46 -2.87
N THR A 246 -10.52 14.55 -3.63
CA THR A 246 -9.53 15.62 -3.48
C THR A 246 -9.55 16.19 -2.05
N VAL A 247 -10.72 16.47 -1.50
CA VAL A 247 -10.85 16.97 -0.12
C VAL A 247 -10.42 15.92 0.89
N LYS A 248 -10.84 14.66 0.69
CA LYS A 248 -10.39 13.54 1.57
C LYS A 248 -8.88 13.36 1.54
N ASP A 249 -8.26 13.43 0.36
CA ASP A 249 -6.80 13.31 0.22
C ASP A 249 -6.07 14.47 0.91
N ILE A 250 -6.58 15.70 0.83
CA ILE A 250 -6.01 16.85 1.58
C ILE A 250 -6.02 16.57 3.08
N VAL A 251 -7.10 16.02 3.62
CA VAL A 251 -7.17 15.62 5.05
C VAL A 251 -6.14 14.54 5.36
N GLY A 252 -6.05 13.50 4.52
CA GLY A 252 -5.06 12.43 4.67
C GLY A 252 -3.62 12.95 4.62
N VAL A 253 -3.33 13.87 3.70
CA VAL A 253 -2.04 14.58 3.60
C VAL A 253 -1.76 15.38 4.87
N GLY A 254 -2.75 16.13 5.39
CA GLY A 254 -2.60 16.92 6.63
C GLY A 254 -2.23 16.04 7.83
N VAL A 255 -2.93 14.91 8.00
CA VAL A 255 -2.64 13.92 9.05
C VAL A 255 -1.23 13.32 8.87
N PHE A 256 -0.87 12.93 7.65
CA PHE A 256 0.46 12.39 7.35
C PHE A 256 1.56 13.41 7.67
N LEU A 257 1.40 14.66 7.23
CA LEU A 257 2.39 15.72 7.47
C LEU A 257 2.55 16.03 8.96
N LEU A 258 1.49 15.89 9.78
CA LEU A 258 1.59 16.01 11.22
C LEU A 258 2.50 14.94 11.82
N PHE A 259 2.30 13.66 11.44
CA PHE A 259 3.18 12.57 11.87
C PHE A 259 4.60 12.75 11.36
N PHE A 260 4.75 13.09 10.09
CA PHE A 260 6.04 13.32 9.45
C PHE A 260 6.84 14.43 10.13
N ALA A 261 6.20 15.56 10.40
CA ALA A 261 6.80 16.66 11.15
C ALA A 261 7.17 16.24 12.58
N THR A 262 6.30 15.48 13.26
CA THR A 262 6.60 14.97 14.60
C THR A 262 7.88 14.13 14.60
N VAL A 263 8.06 13.25 13.63
CA VAL A 263 9.29 12.45 13.51
C VAL A 263 10.49 13.37 13.24
N ILE A 264 10.42 14.27 12.26
CA ILE A 264 11.53 15.14 11.88
C ILE A 264 12.00 16.02 13.05
N PHE A 265 11.07 16.62 13.81
CA PHE A 265 11.42 17.57 14.85
C PHE A 265 11.73 16.95 16.21
N TYR A 266 11.24 15.75 16.51
CA TYR A 266 11.38 15.16 17.83
C TYR A 266 12.12 13.83 17.87
N MET A 267 12.13 13.06 16.77
CA MET A 267 12.76 11.74 16.73
C MET A 267 13.31 11.35 15.33
N PRO A 268 14.15 12.20 14.69
CA PRO A 268 14.58 11.97 13.31
C PRO A 268 15.39 10.67 13.11
N GLU A 269 16.00 10.17 14.14
CA GLU A 269 16.76 8.90 14.14
C GLU A 269 15.88 7.68 14.42
N ALA A 270 14.70 7.90 15.03
CA ALA A 270 13.78 6.84 15.48
C ALA A 270 14.51 5.72 16.26
N GLY A 271 15.39 6.09 17.21
CA GLY A 271 16.19 5.14 17.99
C GLY A 271 17.19 4.34 17.17
N GLY A 272 17.70 4.88 16.08
CA GLY A 272 18.63 4.22 15.18
C GLY A 272 18.00 3.44 14.04
N TYR A 273 16.64 3.35 13.97
CA TYR A 273 15.95 2.65 12.88
C TYR A 273 15.88 3.47 11.58
N PHE A 274 15.78 4.80 11.67
CA PHE A 274 15.73 5.67 10.49
C PHE A 274 17.10 6.21 10.11
N LEU A 275 17.93 6.52 11.12
CA LEU A 275 19.33 6.89 10.96
C LEU A 275 20.14 6.11 12.00
N GLU A 276 20.97 5.21 11.51
CA GLU A 276 21.80 4.34 12.35
C GLU A 276 22.94 5.12 12.97
N HIS A 277 23.21 4.90 14.27
CA HIS A 277 24.27 5.59 15.00
C HIS A 277 25.66 5.40 14.38
N ALA A 278 25.92 4.24 13.78
CA ALA A 278 27.19 3.99 13.09
C ALA A 278 27.44 4.90 11.88
N ASN A 279 26.40 5.53 11.32
CA ASN A 279 26.54 6.47 10.19
C ASN A 279 26.85 7.91 10.61
N PHE A 280 26.95 8.21 11.90
CA PHE A 280 27.48 9.46 12.43
C PHE A 280 29.02 9.44 12.59
N ILE A 281 29.66 8.37 12.13
CA ILE A 281 31.11 8.21 12.10
C ILE A 281 31.53 8.02 10.64
N PRO A 282 32.61 8.71 10.16
CA PRO A 282 33.06 8.55 8.78
C PRO A 282 33.48 7.11 8.49
N ALA A 283 33.31 6.69 7.25
CA ALA A 283 33.68 5.35 6.82
C ALA A 283 35.18 5.05 7.01
N ASP A 284 35.47 3.97 7.71
CA ASP A 284 36.82 3.42 7.86
C ASP A 284 36.89 2.04 7.18
N PRO A 285 37.53 1.93 6.00
CA PRO A 285 37.69 0.66 5.30
C PRO A 285 38.50 -0.39 6.06
N MET A 286 39.28 0.03 7.05
CA MET A 286 40.15 -0.86 7.85
C MET A 286 39.44 -1.37 9.12
N LYS A 287 38.27 -0.84 9.45
CA LYS A 287 37.54 -1.20 10.68
C LYS A 287 36.14 -1.70 10.39
N THR A 288 35.99 -3.02 10.27
CA THR A 288 34.67 -3.64 10.07
C THR A 288 33.79 -3.47 11.33
N PRO A 289 32.56 -2.99 11.20
CA PRO A 289 31.58 -2.97 12.32
C PRO A 289 31.32 -4.38 12.85
N GLU A 290 31.08 -4.50 14.15
CA GLU A 290 30.70 -5.78 14.78
C GLU A 290 29.44 -6.38 14.22
N HIS A 291 28.49 -5.52 13.87
CA HIS A 291 27.21 -5.90 13.29
C HIS A 291 26.88 -5.02 12.09
N ILE A 292 26.71 -5.65 10.92
CA ILE A 292 26.28 -4.98 9.70
C ILE A 292 24.86 -5.44 9.38
N ALA A 293 23.92 -4.50 9.40
CA ALA A 293 22.54 -4.72 8.97
C ALA A 293 22.14 -3.64 7.94
N PRO A 294 21.34 -3.97 6.93
CA PRO A 294 20.75 -2.95 6.07
C PRO A 294 19.70 -2.16 6.84
N VAL A 295 19.32 -1.01 6.29
CA VAL A 295 18.19 -0.21 6.82
C VAL A 295 16.93 -1.05 6.95
N TRP A 296 16.11 -0.74 7.97
CA TRP A 296 15.00 -1.55 8.46
C TRP A 296 14.05 -2.07 7.37
N TYR A 297 13.80 -1.32 6.31
CA TYR A 297 12.88 -1.72 5.24
C TYR A 297 13.44 -2.80 4.31
N PHE A 298 14.73 -3.10 4.34
CA PHE A 298 15.36 -4.24 3.64
C PHE A 298 15.51 -5.46 4.54
N THR A 299 15.41 -5.31 5.84
CA THR A 299 15.70 -6.38 6.81
C THR A 299 14.82 -7.62 6.65
N PRO A 300 13.54 -7.58 6.21
CA PRO A 300 12.78 -8.80 5.95
C PRO A 300 13.44 -9.68 4.88
N PHE A 301 13.91 -9.08 3.79
CA PHE A 301 14.56 -9.78 2.69
C PHE A 301 15.99 -10.24 3.07
N TYR A 302 16.69 -9.42 3.82
CA TYR A 302 18.02 -9.76 4.37
C TYR A 302 17.93 -10.92 5.36
N SER A 303 16.88 -11.01 6.15
CA SER A 303 16.64 -12.15 7.04
C SER A 303 16.45 -13.46 6.27
N ILE A 304 15.72 -13.43 5.15
CA ILE A 304 15.55 -14.56 4.24
C ILE A 304 16.91 -15.01 3.68
N LEU A 305 17.75 -14.07 3.23
CA LEU A 305 19.10 -14.34 2.76
C LEU A 305 19.90 -15.12 3.84
N ARG A 306 19.92 -14.60 5.07
CA ARG A 306 20.69 -15.18 6.19
C ARG A 306 20.15 -16.50 6.71
N ALA A 307 18.87 -16.79 6.49
CA ALA A 307 18.24 -18.05 6.91
C ALA A 307 18.77 -19.26 6.13
N ILE A 308 19.29 -19.05 4.93
CA ILE A 308 19.79 -20.07 4.01
C ILE A 308 21.33 -20.16 4.13
N PRO A 309 21.90 -21.33 4.46
CA PRO A 309 23.34 -21.43 4.73
C PRO A 309 24.24 -21.20 3.52
N ASP A 310 23.81 -21.65 2.33
CA ASP A 310 24.56 -21.48 1.10
C ASP A 310 24.38 -20.05 0.56
N LYS A 311 25.49 -19.39 0.20
CA LYS A 311 25.49 -17.98 -0.23
C LYS A 311 24.64 -17.77 -1.49
N PHE A 312 24.79 -18.62 -2.49
CA PHE A 312 24.07 -18.48 -3.76
C PHE A 312 22.57 -18.80 -3.58
N ALA A 313 22.25 -19.88 -2.87
CA ALA A 313 20.87 -20.21 -2.55
C ALA A 313 20.21 -19.12 -1.70
N GLY A 314 20.95 -18.47 -0.80
CA GLY A 314 20.49 -17.31 -0.03
C GLY A 314 20.14 -16.12 -0.93
N VAL A 315 20.97 -15.82 -1.93
CA VAL A 315 20.70 -14.76 -2.92
C VAL A 315 19.46 -15.09 -3.75
N ILE A 316 19.32 -16.36 -4.19
CA ILE A 316 18.10 -16.83 -4.87
C ILE A 316 16.87 -16.69 -3.97
N GLY A 317 16.98 -17.07 -2.69
CA GLY A 317 15.89 -16.91 -1.71
C GLY A 317 15.49 -15.45 -1.54
N MET A 318 16.43 -14.55 -1.37
CA MET A 318 16.18 -13.12 -1.25
C MET A 318 15.54 -12.56 -2.53
N GLY A 319 16.13 -12.80 -3.70
CA GLY A 319 15.57 -12.36 -4.99
C GLY A 319 14.22 -12.99 -5.27
N GLY A 320 14.07 -14.30 -4.99
CA GLY A 320 12.81 -15.04 -5.13
C GLY A 320 11.69 -14.49 -4.27
N SER A 321 11.99 -13.95 -3.09
CA SER A 321 10.99 -13.32 -2.22
C SER A 321 10.38 -12.04 -2.82
N ILE A 322 11.13 -11.35 -3.68
CA ILE A 322 10.63 -10.20 -4.44
C ILE A 322 9.92 -10.67 -5.72
N VAL A 323 10.52 -11.62 -6.45
CA VAL A 323 9.96 -12.13 -7.71
C VAL A 323 8.59 -12.77 -7.51
N VAL A 324 8.37 -13.48 -6.41
CA VAL A 324 7.08 -14.12 -6.13
C VAL A 324 5.92 -13.12 -6.01
N LEU A 325 6.20 -11.88 -5.60
CA LEU A 325 5.21 -10.81 -5.57
C LEU A 325 4.72 -10.42 -6.97
N PHE A 326 5.60 -10.45 -7.99
CA PHE A 326 5.19 -10.23 -9.38
C PHE A 326 4.20 -11.29 -9.86
N LEU A 327 4.35 -12.53 -9.38
CA LEU A 327 3.53 -13.66 -9.80
C LEU A 327 2.13 -13.69 -9.15
N LEU A 328 1.88 -12.85 -8.16
CA LEU A 328 0.64 -12.83 -7.37
C LEU A 328 -0.65 -12.84 -8.21
N PRO A 329 -0.78 -12.07 -9.34
CA PRO A 329 -1.98 -12.11 -10.17
C PRO A 329 -2.36 -13.49 -10.69
N TRP A 330 -1.39 -14.35 -10.90
CA TRP A 330 -1.58 -15.70 -11.46
C TRP A 330 -1.60 -16.80 -10.39
N LEU A 331 -1.07 -16.52 -9.21
CA LEU A 331 -1.08 -17.48 -8.09
C LEU A 331 -2.46 -17.53 -7.41
N ASP A 332 -3.15 -16.41 -7.29
CA ASP A 332 -4.46 -16.34 -6.62
C ASP A 332 -5.60 -16.77 -7.55
N ARG A 333 -6.11 -17.99 -7.35
CA ARG A 333 -7.17 -18.63 -8.15
C ARG A 333 -8.59 -18.34 -7.67
N CYS A 334 -8.77 -17.61 -6.55
CA CYS A 334 -10.10 -17.28 -6.06
C CYS A 334 -10.80 -16.30 -7.04
N PRO A 335 -12.07 -16.51 -7.41
CA PRO A 335 -12.81 -15.57 -8.25
C PRO A 335 -13.15 -14.27 -7.51
N VAL A 336 -13.19 -14.31 -6.17
CA VAL A 336 -13.53 -13.16 -5.34
C VAL A 336 -12.28 -12.33 -5.04
N LYS A 337 -12.37 -11.01 -5.21
CA LYS A 337 -11.26 -10.07 -5.03
C LYS A 337 -11.05 -9.72 -3.56
N SER A 338 -12.06 -9.20 -2.92
CA SER A 338 -11.96 -8.57 -1.60
C SER A 338 -11.96 -9.56 -0.45
N ILE A 339 -11.08 -9.33 0.53
CA ILE A 339 -11.02 -10.06 1.81
C ILE A 339 -12.36 -10.06 2.57
N ARG A 340 -13.25 -9.09 2.32
CA ARG A 340 -14.59 -9.02 2.94
C ARG A 340 -15.42 -10.26 2.63
N TYR A 341 -15.29 -10.76 1.41
CA TYR A 341 -16.09 -11.88 0.89
C TYR A 341 -15.30 -13.18 0.79
N ARG A 342 -13.99 -13.15 1.10
CA ARG A 342 -13.12 -14.33 1.11
C ARG A 342 -13.26 -15.15 2.38
N GLY A 343 -12.92 -16.43 2.30
CA GLY A 343 -13.01 -17.38 3.39
C GLY A 343 -11.96 -17.21 4.49
N GLY A 344 -12.14 -17.99 5.57
CA GLY A 344 -11.23 -17.98 6.72
C GLY A 344 -9.81 -18.46 6.41
N ILE A 345 -9.64 -19.31 5.39
CA ILE A 345 -8.32 -19.85 5.01
C ILE A 345 -7.42 -18.71 4.51
N PHE A 346 -7.90 -17.91 3.55
CA PHE A 346 -7.14 -16.77 3.05
C PHE A 346 -6.82 -15.75 4.15
N LYS A 347 -7.79 -15.43 5.01
CA LYS A 347 -7.60 -14.48 6.12
C LYS A 347 -6.52 -14.93 7.08
N LYS A 348 -6.50 -16.22 7.44
CA LYS A 348 -5.46 -16.81 8.31
C LYS A 348 -4.10 -16.84 7.61
N ALA A 349 -4.06 -17.22 6.33
CA ALA A 349 -2.83 -17.23 5.53
C ALA A 349 -2.23 -15.82 5.41
N LEU A 350 -3.06 -14.81 5.14
CA LEU A 350 -2.64 -13.42 5.09
C LEU A 350 -2.12 -12.91 6.44
N LEU A 351 -2.80 -13.25 7.54
CA LEU A 351 -2.33 -12.90 8.89
C LEU A 351 -0.96 -13.53 9.17
N LEU A 352 -0.78 -14.80 8.88
CA LEU A 352 0.50 -15.50 9.05
C LEU A 352 1.60 -14.88 8.17
N PHE A 353 1.28 -14.49 6.94
CA PHE A 353 2.20 -13.78 6.06
C PHE A 353 2.64 -12.44 6.67
N VAL A 354 1.71 -11.62 7.18
CA VAL A 354 2.03 -10.34 7.82
C VAL A 354 2.90 -10.54 9.05
N ILE A 355 2.55 -11.50 9.92
CA ILE A 355 3.36 -11.84 11.08
C ILE A 355 4.76 -12.27 10.66
N SER A 356 4.88 -13.12 9.62
CA SER A 356 6.19 -13.58 9.15
C SER A 356 7.02 -12.44 8.59
N PHE A 357 6.43 -11.51 7.83
CA PHE A 357 7.12 -10.35 7.28
C PHE A 357 7.67 -9.43 8.37
N ILE A 358 6.85 -9.13 9.40
CA ILE A 358 7.27 -8.31 10.54
C ILE A 358 8.36 -9.04 11.37
N ALA A 359 8.19 -10.33 11.63
CA ALA A 359 9.17 -11.12 12.37
C ALA A 359 10.51 -11.21 11.62
N LEU A 360 10.49 -11.43 10.30
CA LEU A 360 11.70 -11.39 9.46
C LEU A 360 12.35 -10.01 9.48
N GLY A 361 11.55 -8.94 9.48
CA GLY A 361 12.04 -7.57 9.64
C GLY A 361 12.83 -7.39 10.93
N TYR A 362 12.25 -7.80 12.05
CA TYR A 362 12.92 -7.75 13.34
C TYR A 362 14.18 -8.63 13.39
N LEU A 363 14.07 -9.90 12.96
CA LEU A 363 15.22 -10.82 12.94
C LEU A 363 16.37 -10.33 12.05
N GLY A 364 16.07 -9.59 10.99
CA GLY A 364 17.05 -9.00 10.11
C GLY A 364 17.90 -7.90 10.76
N THR A 365 17.41 -7.25 11.80
CA THR A 365 18.16 -6.25 12.60
C THR A 365 18.97 -6.88 13.73
N GLN A 366 18.73 -8.17 14.06
CA GLN A 366 19.38 -8.83 15.19
C GLN A 366 20.67 -9.56 14.79
N PRO A 367 21.62 -9.72 15.73
CA PRO A 367 22.79 -10.59 15.54
C PRO A 367 22.37 -12.02 15.19
N VAL A 368 23.25 -12.74 14.50
CA VAL A 368 23.04 -14.13 14.14
C VAL A 368 23.25 -15.03 15.36
N THR A 369 22.16 -15.64 15.82
CA THR A 369 22.20 -16.67 16.88
C THR A 369 21.53 -17.95 16.36
N PRO A 370 21.77 -19.14 16.96
CA PRO A 370 21.09 -20.37 16.57
C PRO A 370 19.57 -20.26 16.61
N ILE A 371 19.02 -19.62 17.65
CA ILE A 371 17.58 -19.41 17.81
C ILE A 371 17.05 -18.46 16.75
N ALA A 372 17.69 -17.32 16.53
CA ALA A 372 17.32 -16.37 15.48
C ALA A 372 17.32 -17.01 14.09
N THR A 373 18.29 -17.88 13.82
CA THR A 373 18.39 -18.61 12.54
C THR A 373 17.24 -19.59 12.37
N ILE A 374 16.87 -20.35 13.39
CA ILE A 374 15.72 -21.28 13.34
C ILE A 374 14.43 -20.51 13.10
N LEU A 375 14.21 -19.41 13.83
CA LEU A 375 13.03 -18.57 13.65
C LEU A 375 13.00 -17.93 12.25
N ALA A 376 14.14 -17.44 11.75
CA ALA A 376 14.21 -16.89 10.39
C ALA A 376 13.86 -17.94 9.33
N ARG A 377 14.29 -19.18 9.47
CA ARG A 377 13.93 -20.30 8.58
C ARG A 377 12.43 -20.61 8.66
N LEU A 378 11.86 -20.65 9.86
CA LEU A 378 10.42 -20.87 10.04
C LEU A 378 9.60 -19.76 9.35
N PHE A 379 9.90 -18.49 9.61
CA PHE A 379 9.17 -17.38 9.02
C PHE A 379 9.43 -17.25 7.52
N THR A 380 10.62 -17.63 7.02
CA THR A 380 10.89 -17.73 5.58
C THR A 380 9.98 -18.80 4.93
N ALA A 381 9.82 -19.96 5.55
CA ALA A 381 8.93 -20.99 5.06
C ALA A 381 7.45 -20.52 5.05
N ILE A 382 7.01 -19.79 6.08
CA ILE A 382 5.66 -19.21 6.12
C ILE A 382 5.50 -18.14 5.04
N TYR A 383 6.48 -17.27 4.84
CA TYR A 383 6.49 -16.25 3.78
C TYR A 383 6.27 -16.87 2.40
N PHE A 384 7.13 -17.82 2.02
CA PHE A 384 6.99 -18.50 0.73
C PHE A 384 5.76 -19.40 0.66
N GLY A 385 5.38 -20.03 1.77
CA GLY A 385 4.17 -20.85 1.87
C GLY A 385 2.91 -20.08 1.51
N PHE A 386 2.82 -18.79 1.91
CA PHE A 386 1.70 -17.94 1.52
C PHE A 386 1.51 -17.90 0.00
N PHE A 387 2.58 -17.70 -0.76
CA PHE A 387 2.52 -17.58 -2.22
C PHE A 387 2.47 -18.95 -2.92
N LEU A 388 3.36 -19.88 -2.57
CA LEU A 388 3.50 -21.15 -3.28
C LEU A 388 2.30 -22.08 -3.07
N LEU A 389 1.65 -22.00 -1.91
CA LEU A 389 0.42 -22.76 -1.63
C LEU A 389 -0.84 -22.00 -2.07
N MET A 390 -0.73 -20.74 -2.49
CA MET A 390 -1.86 -19.90 -2.87
C MET A 390 -2.74 -20.54 -3.97
N PRO A 391 -2.20 -21.12 -5.06
CA PRO A 391 -3.02 -21.76 -6.08
C PRO A 391 -3.90 -22.90 -5.56
N ILE A 392 -3.49 -23.50 -4.45
CA ILE A 392 -4.19 -24.63 -3.81
C ILE A 392 -5.29 -24.11 -2.90
N TYR A 393 -4.94 -23.33 -1.86
CA TYR A 393 -5.92 -22.93 -0.85
C TYR A 393 -6.93 -21.92 -1.37
N THR A 394 -6.58 -21.07 -2.36
CA THR A 394 -7.52 -20.11 -2.96
C THR A 394 -8.51 -20.75 -3.92
N ARG A 395 -8.20 -21.95 -4.45
CA ARG A 395 -9.13 -22.70 -5.28
C ARG A 395 -10.25 -23.36 -4.46
N TRP A 396 -9.95 -23.71 -3.22
CA TRP A 396 -10.86 -24.48 -2.36
C TRP A 396 -11.51 -23.64 -1.26
N GLU A 397 -11.20 -22.35 -1.18
CA GLU A 397 -11.80 -21.53 -0.15
C GLU A 397 -13.30 -21.29 -0.38
N LYS A 398 -14.05 -21.28 0.71
CA LYS A 398 -15.47 -20.92 0.68
C LYS A 398 -15.58 -19.40 0.70
N THR A 399 -16.30 -18.83 -0.25
CA THR A 399 -16.51 -17.38 -0.38
C THR A 399 -17.94 -16.99 -0.02
N LYS A 400 -18.13 -15.75 0.38
CA LYS A 400 -19.45 -15.13 0.51
C LYS A 400 -19.89 -14.55 -0.85
N PRO A 401 -21.19 -14.41 -1.11
CA PRO A 401 -21.68 -13.74 -2.32
C PRO A 401 -21.25 -12.26 -2.32
N VAL A 402 -20.68 -11.82 -3.45
CA VAL A 402 -20.30 -10.41 -3.66
C VAL A 402 -21.53 -9.65 -4.15
N PRO A 403 -21.87 -8.50 -3.58
CA PRO A 403 -22.99 -7.70 -4.07
C PRO A 403 -22.71 -7.17 -5.49
N ARG A 404 -23.77 -7.01 -6.27
CA ARG A 404 -23.67 -6.54 -7.66
C ARG A 404 -23.47 -5.03 -7.78
N SER A 405 -23.84 -4.27 -6.76
CA SER A 405 -23.77 -2.80 -6.74
C SER A 405 -23.70 -2.29 -5.30
N LEU A 406 -22.90 -1.25 -5.07
CA LEU A 406 -22.80 -0.54 -3.80
C LEU A 406 -24.10 0.20 -3.47
N THR A 407 -24.78 0.73 -4.49
CA THR A 407 -26.04 1.45 -4.34
C THR A 407 -27.15 0.54 -3.84
N LYS A 408 -27.18 -0.72 -4.32
CA LYS A 408 -28.14 -1.70 -3.83
C LYS A 408 -27.90 -2.12 -2.38
N ILE A 409 -26.64 -2.19 -1.94
CA ILE A 409 -26.32 -2.50 -0.54
C ILE A 409 -26.86 -1.40 0.37
N HIS A 410 -26.52 -0.15 0.08
CA HIS A 410 -26.98 0.99 0.89
C HIS A 410 -28.51 1.12 0.90
N SER A 411 -29.16 0.92 -0.25
CA SER A 411 -30.63 0.96 -0.29
C SER A 411 -31.27 -0.20 0.48
N LEU A 412 -30.68 -1.37 0.51
CA LEU A 412 -31.18 -2.51 1.28
C LEU A 412 -30.88 -2.35 2.78
N GLU A 413 -29.72 -1.83 3.15
CA GLU A 413 -29.39 -1.48 4.54
C GLU A 413 -30.31 -0.37 5.08
N GLU A 414 -30.56 0.65 4.27
CA GLU A 414 -31.47 1.75 4.61
C GLU A 414 -32.92 1.27 4.72
N GLN A 415 -33.39 0.42 3.80
CA GLN A 415 -34.71 -0.20 3.88
C GLN A 415 -34.82 -1.14 5.09
N PHE A 416 -33.74 -1.87 5.41
CA PHE A 416 -33.71 -2.76 6.57
C PHE A 416 -33.75 -1.97 7.88
N HIS A 417 -32.99 -0.87 7.98
CA HIS A 417 -33.02 0.05 9.13
C HIS A 417 -34.39 0.68 9.29
N THR A 418 -35.01 1.13 8.19
CA THR A 418 -36.36 1.71 8.20
C THR A 418 -37.40 0.67 8.64
N LEU A 419 -37.27 -0.57 8.18
CA LEU A 419 -38.14 -1.68 8.60
C LEU A 419 -37.93 -2.06 10.07
N GLU A 420 -36.68 -2.04 10.57
CA GLU A 420 -36.35 -2.31 11.97
C GLU A 420 -36.91 -1.23 12.89
N GLU A 421 -36.90 0.04 12.49
CA GLU A 421 -37.52 1.17 13.20
C GLU A 421 -39.07 1.15 13.18
N GLN A 422 -39.66 0.72 12.07
CA GLN A 422 -41.11 0.66 11.92
C GLN A 422 -41.74 -0.60 12.53
N LEU A 423 -40.99 -1.67 12.72
CA LEU A 423 -41.45 -2.96 13.20
C LEU A 423 -42.16 -2.89 14.58
N PRO A 424 -41.65 -2.13 15.59
CA PRO A 424 -42.35 -1.98 16.87
C PRO A 424 -43.72 -1.28 16.75
N ALA A 425 -43.83 -0.28 15.91
CA ALA A 425 -45.09 0.45 15.68
C ALA A 425 -46.10 -0.42 14.93
N LEU A 426 -45.66 -1.15 13.90
CA LEU A 426 -46.52 -2.11 13.16
C LEU A 426 -46.99 -3.26 14.06
N LEU A 427 -46.15 -3.75 14.95
CA LEU A 427 -46.53 -4.77 15.93
C LEU A 427 -47.52 -4.23 16.96
N ALA A 428 -47.36 -2.98 17.40
CA ALA A 428 -48.31 -2.32 18.29
C ALA A 428 -49.67 -2.12 17.61
N GLU A 429 -49.72 -1.75 16.33
CA GLU A 429 -50.98 -1.66 15.56
C GLU A 429 -51.67 -3.02 15.38
N ILE A 430 -50.91 -4.06 15.04
CA ILE A 430 -51.45 -5.44 14.88
C ILE A 430 -51.98 -5.96 16.22
N THR A 431 -51.36 -5.61 17.34
CA THR A 431 -51.83 -6.01 18.69
C THR A 431 -52.99 -5.15 19.21
N ALA A 432 -53.11 -3.90 18.71
CA ALA A 432 -54.22 -2.98 19.08
C ALA A 432 -55.52 -3.24 18.32
N VAL A 433 -55.47 -3.96 17.18
CA VAL A 433 -56.68 -4.38 16.47
C VAL A 433 -57.41 -5.41 17.32
N LYS A 434 -58.34 -4.94 18.15
CA LYS A 434 -59.35 -5.80 18.82
C LYS A 434 -60.06 -6.60 17.74
N PRO A 435 -60.30 -7.90 17.98
CA PRO A 435 -61.02 -8.70 17.01
C PRO A 435 -62.44 -8.08 16.81
N LEU A 436 -62.76 -7.73 15.56
CA LEU A 436 -64.04 -7.16 15.14
C LEU A 436 -65.24 -8.07 15.48
N SER A 437 -65.00 -9.22 16.05
CA SER A 437 -65.98 -10.25 16.46
C SER A 437 -66.70 -9.94 17.77
N ALA A 438 -66.39 -8.83 18.46
CA ALA A 438 -67.05 -8.51 19.74
C ALA A 438 -68.23 -7.56 19.61
N GLU A 439 -68.50 -6.96 18.44
CA GLU A 439 -69.59 -5.99 18.27
C GLU A 439 -70.76 -6.42 17.35
N ILE A 440 -70.70 -7.59 16.71
CA ILE A 440 -71.82 -8.07 15.89
C ILE A 440 -72.43 -9.27 16.59
N GLY A 441 -73.39 -8.92 17.51
CA GLY A 441 -74.33 -9.89 18.12
C GLY A 441 -75.28 -10.47 17.09
N HIS A 442 -74.92 -11.46 16.29
CA HIS A 442 -75.80 -12.27 15.48
C HIS A 442 -75.44 -13.76 15.57
N PRO A 443 -76.35 -14.62 16.02
CA PRO A 443 -76.04 -16.04 16.29
C PRO A 443 -76.35 -16.89 15.06
N ALA A 444 -75.65 -16.77 13.98
CA ALA A 444 -75.68 -17.75 12.87
C ALA A 444 -74.59 -17.53 11.87
N PHE A 445 -73.39 -17.91 12.20
CA PHE A 445 -72.39 -18.35 11.20
C PHE A 445 -71.30 -19.15 11.90
N LYS A 446 -71.54 -20.44 12.15
CA LYS A 446 -70.48 -21.39 12.43
C LYS A 446 -69.82 -21.72 11.10
N SER A 447 -68.79 -20.99 10.69
CA SER A 447 -67.91 -21.43 9.66
C SER A 447 -66.56 -21.81 10.30
N SER A 448 -66.21 -23.06 10.15
CA SER A 448 -64.99 -23.73 10.67
C SER A 448 -63.67 -23.20 10.03
N PHE A 449 -63.68 -22.02 9.42
CA PHE A 449 -62.52 -21.49 8.70
C PHE A 449 -61.72 -20.44 9.47
N PHE A 450 -62.13 -19.96 10.62
CA PHE A 450 -61.48 -18.88 11.36
C PHE A 450 -60.98 -19.28 12.78
N SER A 451 -60.74 -20.54 13.05
CA SER A 451 -60.28 -21.00 14.39
C SER A 451 -58.76 -21.08 14.58
N ARG A 452 -57.94 -20.60 13.64
CA ARG A 452 -56.49 -20.47 13.88
C ARG A 452 -56.15 -18.98 14.02
N ARG A 453 -56.06 -18.49 15.27
CA ARG A 453 -55.32 -17.24 15.54
C ARG A 453 -53.97 -17.37 14.91
N PRO A 454 -53.45 -16.41 14.12
CA PRO A 454 -52.07 -16.43 13.69
C PRO A 454 -51.24 -16.40 14.96
N ASN A 455 -50.35 -17.39 15.09
CA ASN A 455 -49.42 -17.44 16.19
C ASN A 455 -48.41 -16.29 16.02
N THR A 456 -48.77 -15.12 16.55
CA THR A 456 -47.97 -13.89 16.48
C THR A 456 -46.58 -14.09 17.07
N GLU A 457 -46.42 -14.87 18.13
CA GLU A 457 -45.11 -15.27 18.66
C GLU A 457 -44.29 -16.13 17.68
N GLY A 458 -44.95 -17.05 16.97
CA GLY A 458 -44.31 -17.84 15.92
C GLY A 458 -43.84 -17.00 14.74
N MET A 459 -44.64 -16.01 14.32
CA MET A 459 -44.24 -15.06 13.25
C MET A 459 -43.13 -14.12 13.70
N ILE A 460 -43.15 -13.59 14.91
CA ILE A 460 -42.08 -12.77 15.49
C ILE A 460 -40.79 -13.58 15.56
N ASN A 461 -40.83 -14.84 15.98
CA ASN A 461 -39.66 -15.73 16.04
C ASN A 461 -39.12 -16.13 14.66
N VAL A 462 -39.99 -16.20 13.63
CA VAL A 462 -39.58 -16.46 12.25
C VAL A 462 -38.96 -15.20 11.63
N ILE A 463 -39.56 -14.04 11.83
CA ILE A 463 -39.03 -12.76 11.34
C ILE A 463 -37.68 -12.45 12.04
N GLY A 464 -37.60 -12.66 13.37
CA GLY A 464 -36.35 -12.50 14.14
C GLY A 464 -35.22 -13.46 13.70
N ARG A 465 -35.57 -14.70 13.32
CA ARG A 465 -34.59 -15.66 12.76
C ARG A 465 -34.17 -15.31 11.34
N LEU A 466 -35.08 -14.81 10.51
CA LEU A 466 -34.77 -14.35 9.17
C LEU A 466 -33.93 -13.07 9.19
N ALA A 467 -34.22 -12.14 10.10
CA ALA A 467 -33.43 -10.93 10.33
C ALA A 467 -32.01 -11.27 10.81
N LYS A 468 -31.87 -12.21 11.76
CA LYS A 468 -30.58 -12.68 12.26
C LYS A 468 -29.77 -13.44 11.20
N LYS A 469 -30.46 -14.16 10.30
CA LYS A 469 -29.83 -14.87 9.18
C LYS A 469 -29.41 -13.91 8.07
N ALA A 470 -30.19 -12.85 7.81
CA ALA A 470 -29.85 -11.76 6.89
C ALA A 470 -28.65 -10.96 7.41
N LYS A 471 -28.65 -10.61 8.71
CA LYS A 471 -27.52 -9.90 9.36
C LYS A 471 -26.22 -10.74 9.35
N GLY A 472 -26.29 -12.05 9.59
CA GLY A 472 -25.13 -12.96 9.51
C GLY A 472 -24.69 -13.31 8.08
N SER A 473 -25.41 -12.86 7.06
CA SER A 473 -24.98 -12.94 5.65
C SER A 473 -24.45 -11.62 5.12
N LEU A 474 -24.58 -10.53 5.88
CA LEU A 474 -24.06 -9.19 5.59
C LEU A 474 -22.75 -8.89 6.34
N ASP A 475 -22.45 -9.60 7.45
CA ASP A 475 -21.13 -9.65 8.13
C ASP A 475 -20.24 -10.72 7.49
#